data_6f39783668a8cccb30acbf9b9146bb60
#
_entry.id   6f39783668a8cccb30acbf9b9146bb60
#
_cell.length_a   1.000
_cell.length_b   1.000
_cell.length_c   1.000
_cell.angle_alpha   90.00
_cell.angle_beta   90.00
_cell.angle_gamma   90.00
#
_symmetry.space_group_name_H-M   'P 1'
#
loop_
_entity.id
_entity.type
_entity.pdbx_description
1 polymer ?
#
loop_
_entity_poly.entity_id
_entity_poly.type
_entity_poly.pdbx_seq_one_letter_code
_entity_poly.pdbx_strand_id
1 'polypeptide(L)'
;MQATHSIRTAAAAVGASLLLGACASVGMGEGDLAMKGKPEQPVLFTWQSDNGGISGTMTATLPGATYQGRFFQITRQTQRESLAPLWDGWKEGWTDWSYWGYGDYGPYGVTQFITRYTGKVVASLKTADGKKMRCRLHLVTPVRGMAGGGEGECQIAGAGTIHATF
;
A
#
# COMPACT_ATOMS: atom_id res chain seq x y z
N MET A 1 -25.12 -43.64 58.79
CA MET A 1 -24.06 -42.73 58.46
C MET A 1 -23.94 -42.66 56.90
N GLN A 2 -24.56 -41.67 56.30
CA GLN A 2 -24.55 -41.49 54.86
C GLN A 2 -23.73 -40.23 54.59
N ALA A 3 -22.63 -40.44 53.84
CA ALA A 3 -21.77 -39.35 53.33
C ALA A 3 -22.29 -38.90 52.00
N THR A 4 -22.78 -37.67 51.92
CA THR A 4 -23.22 -37.01 50.71
C THR A 4 -22.03 -36.39 50.02
N HIS A 5 -21.64 -36.92 48.85
CA HIS A 5 -20.66 -36.32 47.98
C HIS A 5 -21.28 -35.18 47.15
N SER A 6 -20.91 -33.97 47.46
CA SER A 6 -21.26 -32.80 46.65
C SER A 6 -20.35 -32.76 45.42
N ILE A 7 -20.90 -33.04 44.27
CA ILE A 7 -20.22 -32.83 42.97
C ILE A 7 -20.30 -31.34 42.61
N ARG A 8 -19.17 -30.64 42.73
CA ARG A 8 -19.04 -29.27 42.23
C ARG A 8 -18.79 -29.31 40.74
N THR A 9 -19.79 -29.02 39.96
CA THR A 9 -19.69 -28.79 38.55
C THR A 9 -18.96 -27.46 38.31
N ALA A 10 -17.70 -27.50 37.94
CA ALA A 10 -16.97 -26.35 37.45
C ALA A 10 -17.46 -26.07 36.02
N ALA A 11 -18.25 -25.01 35.85
CA ALA A 11 -18.61 -24.47 34.55
C ALA A 11 -17.37 -23.78 33.93
N ALA A 12 -16.73 -24.46 32.98
CA ALA A 12 -15.70 -23.85 32.17
C ALA A 12 -16.34 -22.84 31.22
N ALA A 13 -16.24 -21.57 31.58
CA ALA A 13 -16.56 -20.47 30.65
C ALA A 13 -15.51 -20.43 29.55
N VAL A 14 -15.82 -21.06 28.42
CA VAL A 14 -15.07 -20.91 27.18
C VAL A 14 -15.37 -19.51 26.66
N GLY A 15 -14.50 -18.56 26.97
CA GLY A 15 -14.52 -17.23 26.43
C GLY A 15 -14.20 -17.33 24.93
N ALA A 16 -15.23 -17.27 24.10
CA ALA A 16 -15.07 -17.05 22.66
C ALA A 16 -14.49 -15.66 22.46
N SER A 17 -13.18 -15.56 22.37
CA SER A 17 -12.48 -14.36 21.91
C SER A 17 -12.86 -14.18 20.43
N LEU A 18 -13.89 -13.40 20.20
CA LEU A 18 -14.18 -12.84 18.87
C LEU A 18 -12.98 -12.00 18.48
N LEU A 19 -12.11 -12.59 17.68
CA LEU A 19 -11.07 -11.87 16.93
C LEU A 19 -11.82 -10.93 16.00
N LEU A 20 -11.98 -9.70 16.43
CA LEU A 20 -12.34 -8.58 15.59
C LEU A 20 -11.17 -8.42 14.60
N GLY A 21 -11.19 -9.22 13.54
CA GLY A 21 -10.32 -9.05 12.40
C GLY A 21 -10.64 -7.69 11.81
N ALA A 22 -9.78 -6.70 12.10
CA ALA A 22 -9.77 -5.49 11.30
C ALA A 22 -9.82 -5.96 9.84
N CYS A 23 -10.70 -5.37 9.02
CA CYS A 23 -10.90 -5.75 7.62
C CYS A 23 -9.63 -5.43 6.82
N ALA A 24 -8.56 -6.17 7.07
CA ALA A 24 -7.36 -6.16 6.27
C ALA A 24 -7.62 -7.02 5.03
N SER A 25 -7.47 -6.45 3.86
CA SER A 25 -7.45 -7.21 2.61
C SER A 25 -6.00 -7.39 2.16
N VAL A 26 -5.72 -8.53 1.58
CA VAL A 26 -4.42 -8.84 1.00
C VAL A 26 -4.60 -9.18 -0.47
N GLY A 27 -3.58 -8.93 -1.26
CA GLY A 27 -3.61 -9.26 -2.68
C GLY A 27 -2.23 -9.22 -3.30
N MET A 28 -2.22 -9.55 -4.58
CA MET A 28 -1.03 -9.59 -5.41
C MET A 28 -1.28 -8.81 -6.70
N GLY A 29 -0.19 -8.39 -7.31
CA GLY A 29 -0.15 -7.80 -8.63
C GLY A 29 1.15 -8.16 -9.32
N GLU A 30 1.23 -7.88 -10.59
CA GLU A 30 2.41 -8.13 -11.41
C GLU A 30 2.80 -6.90 -12.22
N GLY A 31 3.99 -6.89 -12.74
CA GLY A 31 4.47 -5.85 -13.63
C GLY A 31 5.81 -6.20 -14.24
N ASP A 32 6.24 -5.38 -15.18
CA ASP A 32 7.50 -5.55 -15.88
C ASP A 32 8.35 -4.28 -15.76
N LEU A 33 9.57 -4.46 -15.26
CA LEU A 33 10.54 -3.38 -15.15
C LEU A 33 11.23 -3.17 -16.51
N ALA A 34 10.91 -2.07 -17.15
CA ALA A 34 11.57 -1.60 -18.36
C ALA A 34 12.79 -0.76 -18.01
N MET A 35 13.97 -1.14 -18.53
CA MET A 35 15.23 -0.42 -18.40
C MET A 35 15.84 -0.20 -19.77
N LYS A 36 16.40 0.99 -20.01
CA LYS A 36 17.02 1.31 -21.28
C LYS A 36 18.16 0.32 -21.63
N GLY A 37 18.02 -0.37 -22.77
CA GLY A 37 19.04 -1.28 -23.28
C GLY A 37 19.17 -2.61 -22.54
N LYS A 38 18.18 -2.98 -21.72
CA LYS A 38 18.13 -4.26 -21.01
C LYS A 38 16.80 -4.97 -21.28
N PRO A 39 16.76 -6.30 -21.21
CA PRO A 39 15.49 -7.03 -21.25
C PRO A 39 14.62 -6.64 -20.05
N GLU A 40 13.32 -6.67 -20.24
CA GLU A 40 12.36 -6.47 -19.18
C GLU A 40 12.50 -7.53 -18.10
N GLN A 41 12.24 -7.14 -16.86
CA GLN A 41 12.34 -8.01 -15.69
C GLN A 41 10.99 -8.08 -14.98
N PRO A 42 10.50 -9.29 -14.68
CA PRO A 42 9.24 -9.44 -13.98
C PRO A 42 9.33 -8.89 -12.55
N VAL A 43 8.26 -8.28 -12.10
CA VAL A 43 8.08 -7.75 -10.76
C VAL A 43 6.81 -8.32 -10.17
N LEU A 44 6.92 -8.92 -8.98
CA LEU A 44 5.78 -9.35 -8.20
C LEU A 44 5.47 -8.32 -7.13
N PHE A 45 4.25 -7.83 -7.12
CA PHE A 45 3.72 -7.00 -6.05
C PHE A 45 2.88 -7.82 -5.09
N THR A 46 3.05 -7.59 -3.80
CA THR A 46 2.12 -8.06 -2.76
C THR A 46 1.71 -6.87 -1.91
N TRP A 47 0.48 -6.87 -1.44
CA TRP A 47 -0.01 -5.79 -0.60
C TRP A 47 -0.94 -6.31 0.50
N GLN A 48 -0.95 -5.57 1.58
CA GLN A 48 -1.89 -5.76 2.69
C GLN A 48 -2.45 -4.39 3.06
N SER A 49 -3.76 -4.23 2.93
CA SER A 49 -4.43 -3.01 3.32
C SER A 49 -4.83 -3.05 4.79
N ASP A 50 -4.80 -1.88 5.38
CA ASP A 50 -5.40 -1.55 6.65
C ASP A 50 -6.45 -0.44 6.45
N ASN A 51 -7.10 -0.01 7.51
CA ASN A 51 -7.99 1.16 7.52
C ASN A 51 -8.99 1.20 6.34
N GLY A 52 -9.71 0.09 6.12
CA GLY A 52 -10.75 0.03 5.09
C GLY A 52 -10.22 0.11 3.65
N GLY A 53 -8.96 -0.25 3.42
CA GLY A 53 -8.34 -0.25 2.09
C GLY A 53 -7.74 1.10 1.67
N ILE A 54 -7.79 2.11 2.52
CA ILE A 54 -7.24 3.45 2.23
C ILE A 54 -5.72 3.45 2.30
N SER A 55 -5.15 2.70 3.21
CA SER A 55 -3.70 2.59 3.40
C SER A 55 -3.28 1.16 3.63
N GLY A 56 -1.99 0.93 3.62
CA GLY A 56 -1.42 -0.37 3.90
C GLY A 56 0.06 -0.46 3.61
N THR A 57 0.53 -1.70 3.58
CA THR A 57 1.90 -2.03 3.19
C THR A 57 1.92 -2.66 1.81
N MET A 58 3.00 -2.43 1.09
CA MET A 58 3.25 -3.00 -0.24
C MET A 58 4.68 -3.48 -0.31
N THR A 59 4.88 -4.59 -0.99
CA THR A 59 6.19 -5.15 -1.30
C THR A 59 6.28 -5.36 -2.80
N ALA A 60 7.36 -4.94 -3.41
CA ALA A 60 7.71 -5.23 -4.80
C ALA A 60 8.97 -6.09 -4.83
N THR A 61 8.88 -7.29 -5.39
CA THR A 61 9.97 -8.25 -5.50
C THR A 61 10.44 -8.34 -6.94
N LEU A 62 11.71 -8.04 -7.15
CA LEU A 62 12.41 -8.14 -8.42
C LEU A 62 13.55 -9.16 -8.31
N PRO A 63 14.08 -9.67 -9.42
CA PRO A 63 15.34 -10.43 -9.40
C PRO A 63 16.46 -9.61 -8.73
N GLY A 64 16.90 -10.06 -7.54
CA GLY A 64 17.99 -9.43 -6.78
C GLY A 64 17.63 -8.23 -5.91
N ALA A 65 16.35 -7.81 -5.81
CA ALA A 65 15.95 -6.71 -4.93
C ALA A 65 14.51 -6.86 -4.43
N THR A 66 14.30 -6.49 -3.18
CA THR A 66 12.97 -6.39 -2.58
C THR A 66 12.77 -5.00 -2.01
N TYR A 67 11.72 -4.33 -2.46
CA TYR A 67 11.30 -3.02 -1.99
C TYR A 67 10.08 -3.17 -1.11
N GLN A 68 10.09 -2.55 0.05
CA GLN A 68 8.97 -2.57 0.99
C GLN A 68 8.63 -1.17 1.46
N GLY A 69 7.36 -0.93 1.69
CA GLY A 69 6.92 0.36 2.19
C GLY A 69 5.41 0.47 2.32
N ARG A 70 4.93 1.69 2.27
CA ARG A 70 3.51 1.97 2.46
C ARG A 70 2.88 2.50 1.19
N PHE A 71 1.60 2.20 1.04
CA PHE A 71 0.73 2.85 0.07
C PHE A 71 -0.38 3.62 0.77
N PHE A 72 -0.95 4.56 0.03
CA PHE A 72 -2.04 5.39 0.49
C PHE A 72 -2.97 5.74 -0.68
N GLN A 73 -4.27 5.50 -0.51
CA GLN A 73 -5.28 5.95 -1.45
C GLN A 73 -5.67 7.40 -1.15
N ILE A 74 -5.63 8.24 -2.16
CA ILE A 74 -5.99 9.64 -2.05
C ILE A 74 -7.51 9.77 -1.94
N THR A 75 -7.99 10.24 -0.79
CA THR A 75 -9.40 10.45 -0.49
C THR A 75 -9.64 11.87 -0.04
N ARG A 76 -10.90 12.25 0.10
CA ARG A 76 -11.27 13.56 0.63
C ARG A 76 -10.75 13.83 2.05
N GLN A 77 -10.54 12.77 2.82
CA GLN A 77 -10.04 12.87 4.20
C GLN A 77 -8.51 12.87 4.28
N THR A 78 -7.84 12.79 3.14
CA THR A 78 -6.38 12.80 3.09
C THR A 78 -5.87 14.16 3.58
N GLN A 79 -5.17 14.13 4.68
CA GLN A 79 -4.52 15.28 5.24
C GLN A 79 -3.09 15.40 4.73
N ARG A 80 -2.56 16.62 4.78
CA ARG A 80 -1.18 16.91 4.37
C ARG A 80 -0.17 16.01 5.07
N GLU A 81 -0.38 15.76 6.36
CA GLU A 81 0.49 14.92 7.18
C GLU A 81 0.51 13.45 6.75
N SER A 82 -0.56 12.99 6.10
CA SER A 82 -0.64 11.60 5.63
C SER A 82 0.16 11.34 4.37
N LEU A 83 0.37 12.36 3.55
CA LEU A 83 1.11 12.23 2.28
C LEU A 83 2.56 12.69 2.38
N ALA A 84 2.84 13.73 3.16
CA ALA A 84 4.18 14.29 3.29
C ALA A 84 5.25 13.22 3.64
N PRO A 85 5.04 12.29 4.59
CA PRO A 85 6.02 11.26 4.90
C PRO A 85 6.32 10.30 3.75
N LEU A 86 5.41 10.14 2.79
CA LEU A 86 5.66 9.30 1.63
C LEU A 86 6.73 9.88 0.71
N TRP A 87 6.88 11.20 0.72
CA TRP A 87 7.79 11.93 -0.16
C TRP A 87 9.04 12.44 0.55
N ASP A 88 9.17 12.16 1.84
CA ASP A 88 10.32 12.59 2.60
C ASP A 88 11.62 11.99 2.04
N GLY A 89 12.60 12.87 1.81
CA GLY A 89 13.90 12.51 1.25
C GLY A 89 13.90 12.13 -0.25
N TRP A 90 12.84 12.41 -0.98
CA TRP A 90 12.75 12.18 -2.45
C TRP A 90 13.11 13.46 -3.20
N LYS A 91 14.38 13.78 -3.35
CA LYS A 91 14.81 15.07 -3.88
C LYS A 91 15.10 15.09 -5.38
N GLU A 92 15.64 14.01 -5.93
CA GLU A 92 16.18 14.02 -7.30
C GLU A 92 15.92 12.69 -8.04
N GLY A 93 16.06 12.72 -9.35
CA GLY A 93 15.96 11.52 -10.19
C GLY A 93 14.54 11.10 -10.60
N TRP A 94 13.55 11.95 -10.32
CA TRP A 94 12.15 11.68 -10.64
C TRP A 94 11.70 12.57 -11.78
N THR A 95 11.11 11.95 -12.82
CA THR A 95 10.61 12.67 -13.97
C THR A 95 9.08 12.71 -13.93
N ASP A 96 8.54 13.87 -14.26
CA ASP A 96 7.17 14.10 -14.70
C ASP A 96 6.02 13.58 -13.81
N TRP A 97 6.19 13.70 -12.50
CA TRP A 97 5.15 13.32 -11.54
C TRP A 97 4.45 14.51 -10.85
N SER A 98 4.82 15.73 -11.18
CA SER A 98 4.24 16.95 -10.59
C SER A 98 2.73 17.07 -10.82
N TYR A 99 2.25 16.46 -11.90
CA TYR A 99 0.87 16.61 -12.35
C TYR A 99 -0.15 15.69 -11.66
N TRP A 100 0.30 14.65 -10.98
CA TRP A 100 -0.59 13.58 -10.51
C TRP A 100 -1.26 13.87 -9.16
N GLY A 101 -2.10 14.89 -9.12
CA GLY A 101 -2.98 15.19 -7.99
C GLY A 101 -2.45 16.21 -7.00
N TYR A 102 -1.37 16.89 -7.32
CA TYR A 102 -0.72 17.84 -6.43
C TYR A 102 -0.74 19.28 -6.89
N GLY A 103 -1.49 19.62 -7.94
CA GLY A 103 -1.45 20.98 -8.47
C GLY A 103 -0.02 21.46 -8.74
N ASP A 104 0.15 22.76 -8.91
CA ASP A 104 1.43 23.39 -9.26
C ASP A 104 2.48 23.44 -8.11
N TYR A 105 2.19 22.82 -6.98
CA TYR A 105 3.00 22.98 -5.76
C TYR A 105 3.94 21.81 -5.46
N GLY A 106 4.10 20.86 -6.36
CA GLY A 106 4.98 19.72 -6.17
C GLY A 106 4.56 18.77 -5.03
N PRO A 107 5.42 17.81 -4.64
CA PRO A 107 5.06 16.75 -3.68
C PRO A 107 4.77 17.25 -2.26
N TYR A 108 5.05 18.49 -1.96
CA TYR A 108 4.85 19.10 -0.65
C TYR A 108 3.61 19.99 -0.55
N GLY A 109 3.00 20.33 -1.68
CA GLY A 109 1.88 21.26 -1.76
C GLY A 109 0.52 20.64 -1.52
N VAL A 110 0.38 19.74 -0.60
CA VAL A 110 -0.84 18.95 -0.45
C VAL A 110 -1.87 19.66 0.41
N THR A 111 -2.48 20.66 -0.14
CA THR A 111 -3.74 21.17 0.39
C THR A 111 -4.89 20.95 -0.58
N GLN A 112 -4.79 19.97 -1.46
CA GLN A 112 -5.90 19.68 -2.36
C GLN A 112 -6.85 18.69 -1.72
N PHE A 113 -8.03 19.19 -1.45
CA PHE A 113 -9.18 18.39 -1.05
C PHE A 113 -9.64 17.54 -2.22
N ILE A 114 -9.19 16.32 -2.25
CA ILE A 114 -9.62 15.38 -3.26
C ILE A 114 -10.97 14.84 -2.83
N THR A 115 -11.98 15.21 -3.59
CA THR A 115 -13.35 14.84 -3.32
C THR A 115 -13.59 13.37 -3.59
N ARG A 116 -13.86 12.61 -2.54
CA ARG A 116 -14.19 11.18 -2.57
C ARG A 116 -12.99 10.28 -2.92
N TYR A 117 -13.25 9.00 -3.01
CA TYR A 117 -12.30 8.00 -3.50
C TYR A 117 -11.93 8.31 -4.95
N THR A 118 -10.78 8.87 -5.16
CA THR A 118 -10.34 9.28 -6.50
C THR A 118 -9.86 8.11 -7.34
N GLY A 119 -9.67 6.95 -6.73
CA GLY A 119 -9.00 5.82 -7.34
C GLY A 119 -7.48 5.97 -7.43
N LYS A 120 -6.94 7.11 -7.04
CA LYS A 120 -5.50 7.34 -7.08
C LYS A 120 -4.83 6.79 -5.84
N VAL A 121 -3.81 5.96 -6.02
CA VAL A 121 -2.98 5.42 -4.95
C VAL A 121 -1.54 5.83 -5.20
N VAL A 122 -0.87 6.23 -4.15
CA VAL A 122 0.56 6.49 -4.14
C VAL A 122 1.25 5.52 -3.19
N ALA A 123 2.43 5.04 -3.56
CA ALA A 123 3.24 4.20 -2.70
C ALA A 123 4.70 4.67 -2.70
N SER A 124 5.33 4.51 -1.56
CA SER A 124 6.75 4.76 -1.36
C SER A 124 7.39 3.53 -0.75
N LEU A 125 8.28 2.92 -1.51
CA LEU A 125 8.94 1.68 -1.14
C LEU A 125 10.46 1.89 -1.12
N LYS A 126 11.16 1.10 -0.32
CA LYS A 126 12.62 1.12 -0.24
C LYS A 126 13.18 -0.28 -0.01
N THR A 127 14.39 -0.50 -0.48
CA THR A 127 15.18 -1.69 -0.13
C THR A 127 15.88 -1.49 1.22
N ALA A 128 16.45 -2.57 1.76
CA ALA A 128 17.23 -2.51 2.99
C ALA A 128 18.46 -1.59 2.87
N ASP A 129 19.06 -1.51 1.68
CA ASP A 129 20.20 -0.63 1.35
C ASP A 129 19.78 0.80 0.97
N GLY A 130 18.50 1.13 1.10
CA GLY A 130 17.99 2.48 0.94
C GLY A 130 17.64 2.90 -0.48
N LYS A 131 17.70 2.03 -1.49
CA LYS A 131 17.21 2.33 -2.83
C LYS A 131 15.71 2.54 -2.80
N LYS A 132 15.22 3.53 -3.53
CA LYS A 132 13.83 3.97 -3.46
C LYS A 132 13.06 3.61 -4.72
N MET A 133 11.79 3.25 -4.52
CA MET A 133 10.78 3.09 -5.56
C MET A 133 9.54 3.86 -5.15
N ARG A 134 8.94 4.56 -6.07
CA ARG A 134 7.63 5.19 -5.87
C ARG A 134 6.65 4.69 -6.92
N CYS A 135 5.38 4.56 -6.52
CA CYS A 135 4.31 4.12 -7.39
C CYS A 135 3.17 5.13 -7.41
N ARG A 136 2.53 5.24 -8.54
CA ARG A 136 1.23 5.87 -8.73
C ARG A 136 0.33 4.88 -9.45
N LEU A 137 -0.78 4.54 -8.79
CA LEU A 137 -1.69 3.51 -9.26
C LEU A 137 -3.09 4.11 -9.40
N HIS A 138 -3.87 3.53 -10.28
CA HIS A 138 -5.26 3.90 -10.50
C HIS A 138 -6.17 2.69 -10.29
N LEU A 139 -7.09 2.80 -9.33
CA LEU A 139 -8.01 1.72 -8.99
C LEU A 139 -9.21 1.70 -9.93
N VAL A 140 -9.60 0.53 -10.37
CA VAL A 140 -10.84 0.31 -11.15
C VAL A 140 -12.07 0.49 -10.26
N THR A 141 -12.02 -0.04 -9.04
CA THR A 141 -13.12 0.10 -8.07
C THR A 141 -12.62 0.77 -6.79
N PRO A 142 -12.53 2.12 -6.76
CA PRO A 142 -11.88 2.86 -5.68
C PRO A 142 -12.44 2.61 -4.27
N VAL A 143 -13.73 2.35 -4.15
CA VAL A 143 -14.39 2.07 -2.85
C VAL A 143 -13.92 0.75 -2.21
N ARG A 144 -13.33 -0.15 -3.00
CA ARG A 144 -12.77 -1.41 -2.53
C ARG A 144 -11.27 -1.30 -2.20
N GLY A 145 -10.68 -0.12 -2.37
CA GLY A 145 -9.25 0.06 -2.21
C GLY A 145 -8.47 -0.83 -3.19
N MET A 146 -7.28 -1.29 -2.80
CA MET A 146 -6.43 -2.17 -3.62
C MET A 146 -7.12 -3.47 -4.05
N ALA A 147 -8.05 -3.99 -3.25
CA ALA A 147 -8.85 -5.16 -3.61
C ALA A 147 -9.82 -4.91 -4.77
N GLY A 148 -9.98 -3.67 -5.18
CA GLY A 148 -10.77 -3.27 -6.35
C GLY A 148 -10.07 -3.47 -7.68
N GLY A 149 -8.80 -3.87 -7.65
CA GLY A 149 -7.96 -4.00 -8.83
C GLY A 149 -7.55 -2.66 -9.40
N GLY A 150 -6.58 -2.68 -10.29
CA GLY A 150 -6.12 -1.46 -10.93
C GLY A 150 -4.82 -1.63 -11.69
N GLU A 151 -4.30 -0.53 -12.18
CA GLU A 151 -3.06 -0.46 -12.91
C GLU A 151 -2.28 0.80 -12.58
N GLY A 152 -1.05 0.87 -12.95
CA GLY A 152 -0.26 2.07 -12.81
C GLY A 152 1.22 1.90 -13.08
N GLU A 153 1.98 2.83 -12.56
CA GLU A 153 3.40 2.95 -12.83
C GLU A 153 4.19 3.08 -11.53
N CYS A 154 5.27 2.31 -11.45
CA CYS A 154 6.29 2.49 -10.44
C CYS A 154 7.60 2.93 -11.09
N GLN A 155 8.35 3.79 -10.42
CA GLN A 155 9.68 4.22 -10.84
C GLN A 155 10.73 3.85 -9.80
N ILE A 156 11.84 3.33 -10.27
CA ILE A 156 13.04 3.14 -9.45
C ILE A 156 14.02 4.27 -9.80
N ALA A 157 14.46 5.02 -8.79
CA ALA A 157 15.35 6.16 -8.99
C ALA A 157 16.60 5.76 -9.78
N GLY A 158 16.82 6.40 -10.92
CA GLY A 158 17.98 6.17 -11.79
C GLY A 158 18.03 4.82 -12.49
N ALA A 159 16.98 3.99 -12.43
CA ALA A 159 16.98 2.65 -13.02
C ALA A 159 15.95 2.47 -14.13
N GLY A 160 14.65 2.56 -13.82
CA GLY A 160 13.62 2.29 -14.82
C GLY A 160 12.20 2.46 -14.30
N THR A 161 11.27 2.11 -15.16
CA THR A 161 9.84 2.22 -14.94
C THR A 161 9.23 0.82 -14.96
N ILE A 162 8.23 0.58 -14.08
CA ILE A 162 7.47 -0.66 -13.99
C ILE A 162 6.03 -0.33 -14.30
N HIS A 163 5.43 -1.01 -15.25
CA HIS A 163 3.98 -1.01 -15.43
C HIS A 163 3.40 -2.13 -14.57
N ALA A 164 2.54 -1.76 -13.63
CA ALA A 164 1.97 -2.66 -12.63
C ALA A 164 0.48 -2.84 -12.82
N THR A 165 0.01 -4.08 -12.65
CA THR A 165 -1.41 -4.47 -12.63
C THR A 165 -1.71 -5.27 -11.37
N PHE A 166 -2.89 -5.16 -10.78
CA PHE A 166 -3.25 -5.85 -9.54
C PHE A 166 -4.77 -5.99 -9.38
#